data_6b6e2b4b1c2c3d2c46f272b107d767e5
#
_entry.id   6b6e2b4b1c2c3d2c46f272b107d767e5
#
_cell.length_a   1.000
_cell.length_b   1.000
_cell.length_c   1.000
_cell.angle_alpha   90.00
_cell.angle_beta   90.00
_cell.angle_gamma   90.00
#
_symmetry.space_group_name_H-M   'P 1'
#
loop_
_entity.id
_entity.type
_entity.pdbx_description
1 polymer ?
#
loop_
_entity_poly.entity_id
_entity_poly.type
_entity_poly.pdbx_seq_one_letter_code
_entity_poly.pdbx_strand_id
1 'polypeptide(L)'
;TSVLSGVPDSLPSLIKAYRIQDKARNVGFDWEEKEQVWDKVYEELDELKAELKKGDKEHSAEEFGDFMFSLINAARLYHINPDNALEHTNQKFIKRFNYIEEAAKAKGVTIKDLTLAEMDELWNQAKAANN
;
A
#
# COMPACT_ATOMS: atom_id res chain seq x y z
N THR A 1 20.77 -6.81 25.13
CA THR A 1 19.48 -7.00 24.47
C THR A 1 19.58 -6.66 22.98
N SER A 2 18.79 -7.36 22.18
CA SER A 2 18.71 -7.13 20.74
C SER A 2 18.13 -5.73 20.43
N VAL A 3 18.63 -5.10 19.37
CA VAL A 3 18.14 -3.79 18.91
C VAL A 3 16.64 -3.81 18.66
N LEU A 4 16.13 -4.93 18.12
CA LEU A 4 14.70 -5.05 17.73
C LEU A 4 13.82 -5.63 18.84
N SER A 5 14.36 -6.02 19.98
CA SER A 5 13.61 -6.69 21.05
C SER A 5 12.51 -5.82 21.66
N GLY A 6 12.60 -4.51 21.54
CA GLY A 6 11.59 -3.58 22.06
C GLY A 6 10.38 -3.39 21.16
N VAL A 7 10.35 -4.05 20.01
CA VAL A 7 9.21 -3.95 19.09
C VAL A 7 8.22 -5.07 19.44
N PRO A 8 6.98 -4.73 19.86
CA PRO A 8 6.02 -5.76 20.22
C PRO A 8 5.65 -6.67 19.05
N ASP A 9 5.60 -7.98 19.29
CA ASP A 9 5.21 -8.95 18.25
C ASP A 9 3.76 -8.79 17.82
N SER A 10 2.93 -8.22 18.67
CA SER A 10 1.50 -8.05 18.41
C SER A 10 1.15 -6.85 17.52
N LEU A 11 2.11 -6.03 17.15
CA LEU A 11 1.85 -4.89 16.27
C LEU A 11 1.37 -5.36 14.89
N PRO A 12 0.43 -4.63 14.28
CA PRO A 12 0.07 -4.90 12.88
C PRO A 12 1.31 -4.83 11.98
N SER A 13 1.36 -5.72 10.99
CA SER A 13 2.57 -5.91 10.17
C SER A 13 3.10 -4.65 9.52
N LEU A 14 2.22 -3.78 9.02
CA LEU A 14 2.66 -2.54 8.36
C LEU A 14 3.36 -1.60 9.35
N ILE A 15 2.77 -1.42 10.52
CA ILE A 15 3.34 -0.58 11.58
C ILE A 15 4.62 -1.20 12.11
N LYS A 16 4.63 -2.53 12.28
CA LYS A 16 5.81 -3.27 12.73
C LYS A 16 6.98 -3.08 11.77
N ALA A 17 6.74 -3.17 10.47
CA ALA A 17 7.78 -2.96 9.45
C ALA A 17 8.41 -1.58 9.59
N TYR A 18 7.60 -0.55 9.73
CA TYR A 18 8.10 0.82 9.93
C TYR A 18 8.95 0.91 11.19
N ARG A 19 8.48 0.35 12.30
CA ARG A 19 9.16 0.40 13.60
C ARG A 19 10.50 -0.31 13.58
N ILE A 20 10.57 -1.51 13.01
CA ILE A 20 11.83 -2.26 12.97
C ILE A 20 12.85 -1.57 12.06
N GLN A 21 12.41 -0.98 10.95
CA GLN A 21 13.30 -0.22 10.07
C GLN A 21 13.85 1.02 10.78
N ASP A 22 13.02 1.71 11.52
CA ASP A 22 13.44 2.92 12.25
C ASP A 22 14.45 2.58 13.35
N LYS A 23 14.24 1.49 14.06
CA LYS A 23 15.20 1.03 15.07
C LYS A 23 16.53 0.60 14.46
N ALA A 24 16.49 -0.08 13.32
CA ALA A 24 17.70 -0.47 12.60
C ALA A 24 18.48 0.77 12.15
N ARG A 25 17.77 1.79 11.65
CA ARG A 25 18.40 3.06 11.27
C ARG A 25 19.13 3.71 12.45
N ASN A 26 18.55 3.65 13.64
CA ASN A 26 19.13 4.28 14.82
C ASN A 26 20.50 3.71 15.19
N VAL A 27 20.83 2.52 14.72
CA VAL A 27 22.17 1.93 14.93
C VAL A 27 23.03 1.95 13.65
N GLY A 28 22.65 2.76 12.68
CA GLY A 28 23.44 2.98 11.48
C GLY A 28 23.08 2.10 10.27
N PHE A 29 22.06 1.26 10.39
CA PHE A 29 21.64 0.42 9.28
C PHE A 29 20.58 1.16 8.44
N ASP A 30 21.06 1.98 7.50
CA ASP A 30 20.20 2.80 6.65
C ASP A 30 20.91 3.11 5.32
N TRP A 31 20.16 3.72 4.40
CA TRP A 31 20.71 4.21 3.14
C TRP A 31 21.49 5.51 3.38
N GLU A 32 22.60 5.68 2.66
CA GLU A 32 23.36 6.92 2.71
C GLU A 32 22.57 8.08 2.10
N GLU A 33 21.93 7.80 0.95
CA GLU A 33 21.08 8.75 0.25
C GLU A 33 19.67 8.16 0.14
N LYS A 34 18.66 8.94 0.51
CA LYS A 34 17.28 8.43 0.51
C LYS A 34 16.79 8.00 -0.87
N GLU A 35 17.34 8.60 -1.93
CA GLU A 35 16.97 8.26 -3.31
C GLU A 35 17.37 6.83 -3.68
N GLN A 36 18.35 6.26 -3.00
CA GLN A 36 18.81 4.88 -3.25
C GLN A 36 17.73 3.83 -2.92
N VAL A 37 16.79 4.17 -2.05
CA VAL A 37 15.71 3.25 -1.69
C VAL A 37 14.88 2.86 -2.92
N TRP A 38 14.76 3.75 -3.90
CA TRP A 38 13.97 3.47 -5.11
C TRP A 38 14.59 2.37 -5.96
N ASP A 39 15.91 2.27 -6.00
CA ASP A 39 16.59 1.16 -6.68
C ASP A 39 16.17 -0.18 -6.05
N LYS A 40 16.07 -0.21 -4.74
CA LYS A 40 15.62 -1.40 -4.02
C LYS A 40 14.13 -1.71 -4.30
N VAL A 41 13.30 -0.69 -4.34
CA VAL A 41 11.87 -0.85 -4.68
C VAL A 41 11.72 -1.48 -6.06
N TYR A 42 12.46 -0.96 -7.05
CA TYR A 42 12.41 -1.49 -8.41
C TYR A 42 12.96 -2.92 -8.49
N GLU A 43 14.05 -3.20 -7.77
CA GLU A 43 14.63 -4.54 -7.69
C GLU A 43 13.61 -5.55 -7.15
N GLU A 44 12.95 -5.20 -6.05
CA GLU A 44 11.96 -6.09 -5.44
C GLU A 44 10.72 -6.27 -6.33
N LEU A 45 10.33 -5.23 -7.05
CA LEU A 45 9.24 -5.33 -8.02
C LEU A 45 9.60 -6.31 -9.13
N ASP A 46 10.82 -6.23 -9.67
CA ASP A 46 11.27 -7.11 -10.74
C ASP A 46 11.31 -8.58 -10.26
N GLU A 47 11.79 -8.80 -9.03
CA GLU A 47 11.82 -10.15 -8.43
C GLU A 47 10.40 -10.70 -8.24
N LEU A 48 9.48 -9.87 -7.77
CA LEU A 48 8.07 -10.26 -7.62
C LEU A 48 7.47 -10.66 -8.98
N LYS A 49 7.67 -9.83 -9.99
CA LYS A 49 7.13 -10.10 -11.33
C LYS A 49 7.71 -11.39 -11.92
N ALA A 50 8.99 -11.65 -11.69
CA ALA A 50 9.63 -12.88 -12.14
C ALA A 50 9.03 -14.12 -11.47
N GLU A 51 8.80 -14.07 -10.16
CA GLU A 51 8.18 -15.18 -9.44
C GLU A 51 6.72 -15.41 -9.85
N LEU A 52 5.97 -14.33 -10.05
CA LEU A 52 4.59 -14.43 -10.55
C LEU A 52 4.53 -15.13 -11.90
N LYS A 53 5.51 -14.86 -12.78
CA LYS A 53 5.62 -15.49 -14.10
C LYS A 53 5.85 -17.00 -14.00
N LYS A 54 6.61 -17.44 -13.00
CA LYS A 54 6.89 -18.86 -12.77
C LYS A 54 5.67 -19.62 -12.24
N GLY A 55 4.68 -18.89 -11.69
CA GLY A 55 3.49 -19.50 -11.12
C GLY A 55 3.68 -20.13 -9.75
N ASP A 56 4.78 -19.86 -9.07
CA ASP A 56 5.04 -20.33 -7.70
C ASP A 56 4.39 -19.37 -6.71
N LYS A 57 3.24 -19.78 -6.19
CA LYS A 57 2.44 -18.92 -5.29
C LYS A 57 3.14 -18.63 -3.97
N GLU A 58 3.84 -19.61 -3.41
CA GLU A 58 4.53 -19.46 -2.13
C GLU A 58 5.69 -18.47 -2.23
N HIS A 59 6.55 -18.62 -3.23
CA HIS A 59 7.65 -17.69 -3.46
C HIS A 59 7.15 -16.32 -3.89
N SER A 60 6.06 -16.27 -4.65
CA SER A 60 5.43 -14.98 -5.02
C SER A 60 4.95 -14.22 -3.80
N ALA A 61 4.38 -14.92 -2.80
CA ALA A 61 3.93 -14.29 -1.55
C ALA A 61 5.13 -13.71 -0.79
N GLU A 62 6.24 -14.43 -0.72
CA GLU A 62 7.47 -13.93 -0.08
C GLU A 62 7.97 -12.67 -0.77
N GLU A 63 8.05 -12.70 -2.10
CA GLU A 63 8.51 -11.54 -2.87
C GLU A 63 7.54 -10.36 -2.75
N PHE A 64 6.25 -10.63 -2.63
CA PHE A 64 5.27 -9.58 -2.40
C PHE A 64 5.52 -8.89 -1.06
N GLY A 65 5.81 -9.68 -0.02
CA GLY A 65 6.18 -9.14 1.30
C GLY A 65 7.42 -8.28 1.25
N ASP A 66 8.46 -8.73 0.53
CA ASP A 66 9.71 -7.99 0.36
C ASP A 66 9.46 -6.66 -0.37
N PHE A 67 8.61 -6.68 -1.40
CA PHE A 67 8.25 -5.48 -2.13
C PHE A 67 7.52 -4.48 -1.23
N MET A 68 6.53 -4.94 -0.47
CA MET A 68 5.83 -4.09 0.49
C MET A 68 6.78 -3.50 1.53
N PHE A 69 7.70 -4.31 2.02
CA PHE A 69 8.70 -3.87 2.99
C PHE A 69 9.57 -2.73 2.42
N SER A 70 9.97 -2.85 1.16
CA SER A 70 10.74 -1.80 0.49
C SER A 70 9.94 -0.51 0.31
N LEU A 71 8.65 -0.60 0.01
CA LEU A 71 7.76 0.56 -0.09
C LEU A 71 7.61 1.27 1.26
N ILE A 72 7.44 0.52 2.33
CA ILE A 72 7.33 1.08 3.68
C ILE A 72 8.65 1.79 4.05
N ASN A 73 9.78 1.21 3.68
CA ASN A 73 11.08 1.83 3.91
C ASN A 73 11.23 3.15 3.13
N ALA A 74 10.73 3.19 1.90
CA ALA A 74 10.71 4.42 1.12
C ALA A 74 9.89 5.50 1.85
N ALA A 75 8.69 5.15 2.31
CA ALA A 75 7.86 6.09 3.07
C ALA A 75 8.59 6.63 4.30
N ARG A 76 9.26 5.76 5.05
CA ARG A 76 10.02 6.16 6.23
C ARG A 76 11.11 7.18 5.90
N LEU A 77 11.85 6.94 4.82
CA LEU A 77 12.95 7.83 4.41
C LEU A 77 12.47 9.22 3.99
N TYR A 78 11.23 9.32 3.51
CA TYR A 78 10.62 10.61 3.16
C TYR A 78 9.73 11.15 4.28
N HIS A 79 9.80 10.58 5.48
CA HIS A 79 9.04 10.99 6.66
C HIS A 79 7.53 10.95 6.44
N ILE A 80 7.06 9.96 5.70
CA ILE A 80 5.64 9.71 5.46
C ILE A 80 5.23 8.52 6.31
N ASN A 81 4.14 8.67 7.07
CA ASN A 81 3.56 7.56 7.82
C ASN A 81 2.74 6.70 6.84
N PRO A 82 3.21 5.48 6.50
CA PRO A 82 2.53 4.68 5.48
C PRO A 82 1.16 4.18 5.92
N ASP A 83 0.95 3.96 7.21
CA ASP A 83 -0.34 3.53 7.73
C ASP A 83 -1.39 4.63 7.56
N ASN A 84 -1.06 5.87 7.95
CA ASN A 84 -1.94 7.02 7.77
C ASN A 84 -2.19 7.30 6.29
N ALA A 85 -1.16 7.18 5.45
CA ALA A 85 -1.29 7.39 4.01
C ALA A 85 -2.26 6.37 3.40
N LEU A 86 -2.13 5.10 3.78
CA LEU A 86 -3.01 4.04 3.28
C LEU A 86 -4.45 4.24 3.79
N GLU A 87 -4.62 4.60 5.06
CA GLU A 87 -5.95 4.84 5.61
C GLU A 87 -6.65 6.02 4.90
N HIS A 88 -5.89 7.06 4.57
CA HIS A 88 -6.44 8.17 3.78
C HIS A 88 -6.96 7.68 2.41
N THR A 89 -6.22 6.80 1.75
CA THR A 89 -6.65 6.19 0.49
C THR A 89 -7.88 5.31 0.68
N ASN A 90 -7.94 4.55 1.78
CA ASN A 90 -9.11 3.75 2.10
C ASN A 90 -10.35 4.62 2.21
N GLN A 91 -10.25 5.75 2.90
CA GLN A 91 -11.38 6.66 3.08
C GLN A 91 -11.81 7.30 1.76
N LYS A 92 -10.87 7.66 0.90
CA LYS A 92 -11.20 8.15 -0.44
C LYS A 92 -11.96 7.11 -1.25
N PHE A 93 -11.51 5.87 -1.22
CA PHE A 93 -12.16 4.79 -1.95
C PHE A 93 -13.59 4.59 -1.44
N ILE A 94 -13.76 4.49 -0.13
CA ILE A 94 -15.09 4.32 0.48
C ILE A 94 -16.04 5.44 0.06
N LYS A 95 -15.57 6.67 0.14
CA LYS A 95 -16.38 7.84 -0.21
C LYS A 95 -16.82 7.82 -1.68
N ARG A 96 -15.90 7.50 -2.58
CA ARG A 96 -16.18 7.44 -4.02
C ARG A 96 -17.08 6.26 -4.37
N PHE A 97 -16.86 5.13 -3.72
CA PHE A 97 -17.69 3.95 -3.93
C PHE A 97 -19.13 4.20 -3.45
N ASN A 98 -19.29 4.85 -2.30
CA ASN A 98 -20.61 5.25 -1.79
C ASN A 98 -21.31 6.18 -2.78
N TYR A 99 -20.58 7.07 -3.43
CA TYR A 99 -21.14 7.93 -4.47
C TYR A 99 -21.73 7.09 -5.62
N ILE A 100 -20.99 6.06 -6.06
CA ILE A 100 -21.48 5.16 -7.12
C ILE A 100 -22.74 4.44 -6.69
N GLU A 101 -22.79 3.93 -5.46
CA GLU A 101 -23.95 3.25 -4.91
C GLU A 101 -25.17 4.18 -4.85
N GLU A 102 -24.98 5.40 -4.40
CA GLU A 102 -26.07 6.39 -4.33
C GLU A 102 -26.55 6.78 -5.72
N ALA A 103 -25.67 6.89 -6.70
CA ALA A 103 -26.02 7.18 -8.08
C ALA A 103 -26.86 6.04 -8.69
N ALA A 104 -26.50 4.79 -8.42
CA ALA A 104 -27.27 3.62 -8.86
C ALA A 104 -28.66 3.64 -8.23
N LYS A 105 -28.73 3.89 -6.94
CA LYS A 105 -29.99 3.97 -6.19
C LYS A 105 -30.91 5.05 -6.76
N ALA A 106 -30.36 6.20 -7.12
CA ALA A 106 -31.12 7.28 -7.72
C ALA A 106 -31.72 6.90 -9.07
N LYS A 107 -31.12 5.97 -9.78
CA LYS A 107 -31.63 5.41 -11.04
C LYS A 107 -32.60 4.25 -10.83
N GLY A 108 -32.83 3.86 -9.57
CA GLY A 108 -33.70 2.74 -9.26
C GLY A 108 -33.08 1.36 -9.48
N VAL A 109 -31.76 1.28 -9.55
CA VAL A 109 -31.00 0.04 -9.76
C VAL A 109 -29.99 -0.17 -8.64
N THR A 110 -29.38 -1.35 -8.61
CA THR A 110 -28.29 -1.63 -7.67
C THR A 110 -26.95 -1.56 -8.42
N ILE A 111 -25.85 -1.48 -7.67
CA ILE A 111 -24.52 -1.40 -8.27
C ILE A 111 -24.23 -2.59 -9.18
N LYS A 112 -24.80 -3.77 -8.88
CA LYS A 112 -24.64 -4.98 -9.69
C LYS A 112 -25.21 -4.83 -11.10
N ASP A 113 -26.15 -3.91 -11.28
CA ASP A 113 -26.81 -3.69 -12.56
C ASP A 113 -26.01 -2.74 -13.47
N LEU A 114 -24.98 -2.10 -12.92
CA LEU A 114 -24.13 -1.17 -13.69
C LEU A 114 -23.04 -1.94 -14.42
N THR A 115 -22.72 -1.46 -15.63
CA THR A 115 -21.52 -1.95 -16.33
C THR A 115 -20.26 -1.36 -15.71
N LEU A 116 -19.12 -1.98 -15.97
CA LEU A 116 -17.84 -1.44 -15.50
C LEU A 116 -17.62 -0.03 -16.05
N ALA A 117 -17.96 0.21 -17.31
CA ALA A 117 -17.83 1.54 -17.93
C ALA A 117 -18.67 2.60 -17.20
N GLU A 118 -19.92 2.23 -16.82
CA GLU A 118 -20.79 3.13 -16.05
C GLU A 118 -20.19 3.41 -14.66
N MET A 119 -19.66 2.40 -14.00
CA MET A 119 -19.02 2.57 -12.69
C MET A 119 -17.79 3.47 -12.78
N ASP A 120 -16.98 3.30 -13.82
CA ASP A 120 -15.77 4.14 -14.03
C ASP A 120 -16.15 5.60 -14.26
N GLU A 121 -17.21 5.85 -15.02
CA GLU A 121 -17.66 7.22 -15.25
C GLU A 121 -18.15 7.86 -13.94
N LEU A 122 -18.91 7.13 -13.14
CA LEU A 122 -19.37 7.60 -11.84
C LEU A 122 -18.19 7.81 -10.86
N TRP A 123 -17.21 6.93 -10.94
CA TRP A 123 -15.98 7.10 -10.16
C TRP A 123 -15.28 8.42 -10.50
N ASN A 124 -15.15 8.73 -11.79
CA ASN A 124 -14.53 9.97 -12.25
C ASN A 124 -15.34 11.20 -11.81
N GLN A 125 -16.67 11.11 -11.81
CA GLN A 125 -17.53 12.17 -11.29
C GLN A 125 -17.30 12.36 -9.80
N ALA A 126 -17.24 11.29 -9.02
CA ALA A 126 -16.99 11.34 -7.60
C ALA A 126 -15.62 11.98 -7.29
N LYS A 127 -14.61 11.61 -8.08
CA LYS A 127 -13.26 12.17 -7.95
C LYS A 127 -13.24 13.67 -8.18
N ALA A 128 -13.95 14.15 -9.19
CA ALA A 128 -14.04 15.57 -9.50
C ALA A 128 -14.79 16.35 -8.42
N ALA A 129 -15.85 15.77 -7.84
CA ALA A 129 -16.69 16.42 -6.84
C ALA A 129 -16.04 16.49 -5.46
N ASN A 130 -15.08 15.58 -5.15
CA ASN A 130 -14.52 15.41 -3.81
C ASN A 130 -13.03 15.72 -3.70
N ASN A 131 -12.51 16.42 -4.66
CA ASN A 131 -11.10 16.84 -4.61
C ASN A 131 -10.88 18.01 -3.67
#